data_31d18606327c182fd4a5e6f2471bdc40
#
_entry.id   31d18606327c182fd4a5e6f2471bdc40
#
_cell.length_a   1.000
_cell.length_b   1.000
_cell.length_c   1.000
_cell.angle_alpha   90.00
_cell.angle_beta   90.00
_cell.angle_gamma   90.00
#
_symmetry.space_group_name_H-M   'P 1'
#
loop_
_entity.id
_entity.type
_entity.pdbx_description
1 polymer ?
#
loop_
_entity_poly.entity_id
_entity_poly.type
_entity_poly.pdbx_seq_one_letter_code
_entity_poly.pdbx_strand_id
1 'polypeptide(L)'
;MTGKQYRSYPKRLLMRQVTVDARDKNNRVKQFKVVTTILAASIDGEQIGALYDRRWEGEVDIRSIKSTMQMDILRCKTPDMVHKEIWTHLLAYNLLRTVMAVAANENDIEPRQVSFKGAKQALTAFAPKIEAARPQDRAPLIDAMLTTIAYHRVGDRPGRWEPADTSNGILFSAEVIPTEAANRDL
;
A
#
# COMPACT_ATOMS: atom_id res chain seq x y z
N MET A 1 5.35 3.68 24.89
CA MET A 1 6.34 2.58 25.03
C MET A 1 6.99 2.69 26.39
N THR A 2 6.91 1.67 27.24
CA THR A 2 7.49 1.68 28.58
C THR A 2 8.97 1.28 28.51
N GLY A 3 9.81 1.73 29.50
CA GLY A 3 11.23 1.35 29.55
C GLY A 3 11.46 -0.16 29.65
N LYS A 4 10.48 -0.94 30.13
CA LYS A 4 10.50 -2.40 30.19
C LYS A 4 10.34 -3.02 28.78
N GLN A 5 9.44 -2.47 27.97
CA GLN A 5 9.24 -2.88 26.56
C GLN A 5 10.49 -2.58 25.73
N TYR A 6 11.13 -1.41 25.92
CA TYR A 6 12.38 -1.07 25.22
C TYR A 6 13.51 -2.07 25.49
N ARG A 7 13.66 -2.51 26.76
CA ARG A 7 14.71 -3.47 27.14
C ARG A 7 14.48 -4.89 26.63
N SER A 8 13.27 -5.24 26.21
CA SER A 8 12.92 -6.56 25.65
C SER A 8 13.27 -6.71 24.18
N TYR A 9 13.59 -5.61 23.47
CA TYR A 9 14.00 -5.69 22.07
C TYR A 9 15.45 -6.19 21.93
N PRO A 10 15.74 -6.95 20.88
CA PRO A 10 17.09 -7.42 20.61
C PRO A 10 18.03 -6.22 20.39
N LYS A 11 19.20 -6.26 21.03
CA LYS A 11 20.22 -5.20 20.89
C LYS A 11 20.89 -5.18 19.52
N ARG A 12 20.80 -6.29 18.76
CA ARG A 12 21.34 -6.45 17.42
C ARG A 12 20.29 -7.09 16.54
N LEU A 13 20.20 -6.63 15.32
CA LEU A 13 19.31 -7.18 14.29
C LEU A 13 20.18 -7.61 13.13
N LEU A 14 20.13 -8.91 12.78
CA LEU A 14 20.79 -9.44 11.60
C LEU A 14 20.01 -8.97 10.35
N MET A 15 20.73 -8.41 9.39
CA MET A 15 20.14 -7.89 8.16
C MET A 15 20.97 -8.34 6.96
N ARG A 16 20.30 -8.55 5.85
CA ARG A 16 20.90 -8.86 4.54
C ARG A 16 20.86 -7.61 3.67
N GLN A 17 21.97 -7.29 3.00
CA GLN A 17 22.03 -6.26 1.98
C GLN A 17 22.05 -6.93 0.60
N VAL A 18 21.19 -6.46 -0.29
CA VAL A 18 21.09 -6.95 -1.66
C VAL A 18 21.20 -5.74 -2.61
N THR A 19 21.97 -5.89 -3.68
CA THR A 19 21.99 -4.91 -4.77
C THR A 19 20.91 -5.26 -5.77
N VAL A 20 20.08 -4.29 -6.11
CA VAL A 20 18.95 -4.44 -7.03
C VAL A 20 19.10 -3.44 -8.17
N ASP A 21 18.85 -3.89 -9.38
CA ASP A 21 18.84 -3.05 -10.58
C ASP A 21 17.42 -2.53 -10.81
N ALA A 22 17.24 -1.22 -10.92
CA ALA A 22 16.00 -0.59 -11.34
C ALA A 22 16.20 0.25 -12.58
N ARG A 23 15.17 0.35 -13.42
CA ARG A 23 15.18 1.22 -14.60
C ARG A 23 14.46 2.53 -14.29
N ASP A 24 15.12 3.65 -14.60
CA ASP A 24 14.50 4.95 -14.50
C ASP A 24 13.56 5.25 -15.70
N LYS A 25 12.89 6.40 -15.68
CA LYS A 25 11.96 6.82 -16.75
C LYS A 25 12.61 6.89 -18.15
N ASN A 26 13.94 6.96 -18.20
CA ASN A 26 14.72 7.01 -19.43
C ASN A 26 15.31 5.65 -19.78
N ASN A 27 14.81 4.56 -19.19
CA ASN A 27 15.28 3.19 -19.36
C ASN A 27 16.75 2.98 -18.96
N ARG A 28 17.32 3.86 -18.10
CA ARG A 28 18.68 3.71 -17.58
C ARG A 28 18.66 2.85 -16.35
N VAL A 29 19.55 1.85 -16.30
CA VAL A 29 19.73 1.00 -15.13
C VAL A 29 20.40 1.79 -14.02
N LYS A 30 19.78 1.82 -12.85
CA LYS A 30 20.34 2.34 -11.60
C LYS A 30 20.41 1.24 -10.58
N GLN A 31 21.58 1.09 -9.98
CA GLN A 31 21.79 0.15 -8.89
C GLN A 31 21.49 0.84 -7.56
N PHE A 32 20.75 0.15 -6.71
CA PHE A 32 20.52 0.58 -5.33
C PHE A 32 20.62 -0.62 -4.39
N LYS A 33 20.89 -0.32 -3.13
CA LYS A 33 21.04 -1.33 -2.08
C LYS A 33 19.78 -1.39 -1.26
N VAL A 34 19.17 -2.57 -1.19
CA VAL A 34 18.04 -2.88 -0.31
C VAL A 34 18.57 -3.62 0.91
N VAL A 35 18.20 -3.15 2.09
CA VAL A 35 18.52 -3.82 3.36
C VAL A 35 17.24 -4.45 3.88
N THR A 36 17.30 -5.75 4.21
CA THR A 36 16.14 -6.53 4.61
C THR A 36 16.46 -7.48 5.76
N THR A 37 15.43 -7.84 6.52
CA THR A 37 15.48 -8.90 7.53
C THR A 37 15.19 -10.29 6.94
N ILE A 38 14.92 -10.37 5.64
CA ILE A 38 14.73 -11.64 4.95
C ILE A 38 16.11 -12.27 4.71
N LEU A 39 16.47 -13.26 5.54
CA LEU A 39 17.77 -13.92 5.52
C LEU A 39 17.79 -15.19 4.68
N ALA A 40 16.62 -15.73 4.31
CA ALA A 40 16.51 -16.97 3.54
C ALA A 40 17.26 -16.88 2.21
N ALA A 41 18.26 -17.75 2.01
CA ALA A 41 19.06 -17.80 0.79
C ALA A 41 18.24 -18.21 -0.46
N SER A 42 17.10 -18.89 -0.24
CA SER A 42 16.16 -19.28 -1.31
C SER A 42 15.45 -18.08 -1.95
N ILE A 43 15.47 -16.91 -1.29
CA ILE A 43 14.89 -15.67 -1.84
C ILE A 43 16.04 -14.87 -2.44
N ASP A 44 16.05 -14.76 -3.76
CA ASP A 44 17.11 -14.08 -4.49
C ASP A 44 16.98 -12.55 -4.48
N GLY A 45 17.92 -11.85 -5.10
CA GLY A 45 17.94 -10.39 -5.17
C GLY A 45 16.82 -9.81 -6.00
N GLU A 46 16.40 -10.50 -7.06
CA GLU A 46 15.32 -10.07 -7.93
C GLU A 46 13.97 -10.12 -7.20
N GLN A 47 13.71 -11.19 -6.46
CA GLN A 47 12.51 -11.34 -5.63
C GLN A 47 12.46 -10.28 -4.52
N ILE A 48 13.59 -9.93 -3.91
CA ILE A 48 13.67 -8.83 -2.92
C ILE A 48 13.41 -7.49 -3.61
N GLY A 49 13.93 -7.28 -4.81
CA GLY A 49 13.65 -6.09 -5.62
C GLY A 49 12.18 -5.93 -5.94
N ALA A 50 11.54 -6.99 -6.44
CA ALA A 50 10.10 -7.01 -6.72
C ALA A 50 9.25 -6.74 -5.47
N LEU A 51 9.65 -7.29 -4.32
CA LEU A 51 8.98 -6.98 -3.05
C LEU A 51 9.17 -5.52 -2.64
N TYR A 52 10.33 -4.95 -2.86
CA TYR A 52 10.62 -3.55 -2.56
C TYR A 52 9.79 -2.60 -3.43
N ASP A 53 9.61 -2.91 -4.71
CA ASP A 53 8.78 -2.10 -5.63
C ASP A 53 7.32 -2.04 -5.15
N ARG A 54 6.80 -3.12 -4.57
CA ARG A 54 5.46 -3.15 -3.98
C ARG A 54 5.30 -2.25 -2.75
N ARG A 55 6.39 -1.78 -2.13
CA ARG A 55 6.35 -0.80 -1.05
C ARG A 55 5.59 0.47 -1.46
N TRP A 56 5.70 0.87 -2.72
CA TRP A 56 4.99 2.01 -3.27
C TRP A 56 3.47 1.87 -3.20
N GLU A 57 2.96 0.65 -3.30
CA GLU A 57 1.52 0.39 -3.14
C GLU A 57 1.03 0.84 -1.76
N GLY A 58 1.81 0.55 -0.71
CA GLY A 58 1.49 1.00 0.66
C GLY A 58 1.47 2.53 0.79
N GLU A 59 2.38 3.23 0.13
CA GLU A 59 2.39 4.71 0.12
C GLU A 59 1.16 5.28 -0.60
N VAL A 60 0.74 4.67 -1.70
CA VAL A 60 -0.50 5.02 -2.41
C VAL A 60 -1.73 4.78 -1.52
N ASP A 61 -1.74 3.67 -0.77
CA ASP A 61 -2.81 3.34 0.16
C ASP A 61 -2.89 4.37 1.30
N ILE A 62 -1.75 4.72 1.90
CA ILE A 62 -1.67 5.77 2.93
C ILE A 62 -2.14 7.12 2.39
N ARG A 63 -1.75 7.48 1.16
CA ARG A 63 -2.21 8.71 0.49
C ARG A 63 -3.73 8.68 0.27
N SER A 64 -4.29 7.55 -0.12
CA SER A 64 -5.73 7.38 -0.30
C SER A 64 -6.49 7.61 1.01
N ILE A 65 -5.98 7.08 2.13
CA ILE A 65 -6.57 7.29 3.46
C ILE A 65 -6.42 8.74 3.89
N LYS A 66 -5.20 9.30 3.82
CA LYS A 66 -4.93 10.67 4.27
C LYS A 66 -5.67 11.71 3.42
N SER A 67 -5.42 11.71 2.11
CA SER A 67 -5.87 12.81 1.24
C SER A 67 -7.26 12.56 0.67
N THR A 68 -7.52 11.36 0.09
CA THR A 68 -8.81 11.11 -0.57
C THR A 68 -9.94 10.92 0.43
N MET A 69 -9.66 10.33 1.59
CA MET A 69 -10.62 10.16 2.68
C MET A 69 -10.53 11.27 3.75
N GLN A 70 -9.60 12.21 3.61
CA GLN A 70 -9.44 13.36 4.52
C GLN A 70 -9.11 12.98 5.98
N MET A 71 -8.42 11.86 6.22
CA MET A 71 -7.97 11.47 7.56
C MET A 71 -6.75 12.29 8.04
N ASP A 72 -6.15 13.11 7.21
CA ASP A 72 -5.09 14.04 7.57
C ASP A 72 -5.57 15.13 8.56
N ILE A 73 -6.87 15.37 8.63
CA ILE A 73 -7.49 16.31 9.58
C ILE A 73 -8.49 15.55 10.45
N LEU A 74 -8.04 15.16 11.64
CA LEU A 74 -8.92 14.56 12.66
C LEU A 74 -9.75 15.65 13.32
N ARG A 75 -11.05 15.43 13.43
CA ARG A 75 -12.03 16.42 13.94
C ARG A 75 -12.36 16.23 15.42
N CYS A 76 -12.17 15.01 15.91
CA CYS A 76 -12.41 14.67 17.31
C CYS A 76 -11.33 15.24 18.21
N LYS A 77 -11.72 15.68 19.43
CA LYS A 77 -10.82 16.37 20.37
C LYS A 77 -10.37 15.49 21.54
N THR A 78 -11.06 14.41 21.83
CA THR A 78 -10.70 13.49 22.92
C THR A 78 -9.97 12.27 22.39
N PRO A 79 -9.00 11.69 23.11
CA PRO A 79 -8.24 10.53 22.64
C PRO A 79 -9.11 9.36 22.20
N ASP A 80 -10.16 9.03 22.97
CA ASP A 80 -11.07 7.92 22.65
C ASP A 80 -11.86 8.16 21.36
N MET A 81 -12.31 9.41 21.14
CA MET A 81 -13.02 9.75 19.92
C MET A 81 -12.11 9.82 18.71
N VAL A 82 -10.85 10.27 18.89
CA VAL A 82 -9.82 10.23 17.84
C VAL A 82 -9.55 8.79 17.42
N HIS A 83 -9.42 7.85 18.36
CA HIS A 83 -9.25 6.44 18.02
C HIS A 83 -10.44 5.89 17.22
N LYS A 84 -11.67 6.22 17.64
CA LYS A 84 -12.88 5.81 16.89
C LYS A 84 -12.91 6.41 15.48
N GLU A 85 -12.54 7.67 15.33
CA GLU A 85 -12.47 8.35 14.03
C GLU A 85 -11.45 7.65 13.11
N ILE A 86 -10.25 7.33 13.61
CA ILE A 86 -9.24 6.58 12.86
C ILE A 86 -9.78 5.21 12.42
N TRP A 87 -10.37 4.44 13.33
CA TRP A 87 -10.94 3.13 13.01
C TRP A 87 -12.09 3.21 11.99
N THR A 88 -12.90 4.26 12.05
CA THR A 88 -13.97 4.50 11.07
C THR A 88 -13.39 4.76 9.67
N HIS A 89 -12.33 5.57 9.56
CA HIS A 89 -11.65 5.78 8.28
C HIS A 89 -11.02 4.50 7.72
N LEU A 90 -10.37 3.70 8.57
CA LEU A 90 -9.79 2.42 8.16
C LEU A 90 -10.85 1.41 7.71
N LEU A 91 -11.98 1.35 8.42
CA LEU A 91 -13.12 0.49 8.03
C LEU A 91 -13.69 0.94 6.67
N ALA A 92 -13.96 2.24 6.50
CA ALA A 92 -14.48 2.78 5.24
C ALA A 92 -13.49 2.55 4.08
N TYR A 93 -12.17 2.67 4.33
CA TYR A 93 -11.14 2.33 3.35
C TYR A 93 -11.24 0.86 2.93
N ASN A 94 -11.31 -0.06 3.88
CA ASN A 94 -11.39 -1.49 3.59
C ASN A 94 -12.68 -1.86 2.83
N LEU A 95 -13.82 -1.28 3.21
CA LEU A 95 -15.08 -1.50 2.50
C LEU A 95 -15.00 -1.00 1.04
N LEU A 96 -14.44 0.19 0.82
CA LEU A 96 -14.27 0.69 -0.54
C LEU A 96 -13.30 -0.18 -1.36
N ARG A 97 -12.21 -0.67 -0.75
CA ARG A 97 -11.29 -1.62 -1.41
C ARG A 97 -11.99 -2.93 -1.78
N THR A 98 -12.88 -3.42 -0.91
CA THR A 98 -13.69 -4.62 -1.21
C THR A 98 -14.60 -4.38 -2.43
N VAL A 99 -15.31 -3.25 -2.48
CA VAL A 99 -16.14 -2.90 -3.64
C VAL A 99 -15.30 -2.77 -4.92
N MET A 100 -14.12 -2.18 -4.84
CA MET A 100 -13.17 -2.10 -5.97
C MET A 100 -12.71 -3.48 -6.44
N ALA A 101 -12.45 -4.40 -5.52
CA ALA A 101 -12.06 -5.77 -5.86
C ALA A 101 -13.20 -6.54 -6.55
N VAL A 102 -14.45 -6.38 -6.08
CA VAL A 102 -15.62 -6.95 -6.74
C VAL A 102 -15.78 -6.39 -8.15
N ALA A 103 -15.75 -5.06 -8.30
CA ALA A 103 -15.85 -4.40 -9.60
C ALA A 103 -14.75 -4.84 -10.57
N ALA A 104 -13.52 -5.01 -10.08
CA ALA A 104 -12.40 -5.50 -10.86
C ALA A 104 -12.59 -6.94 -11.33
N ASN A 105 -13.02 -7.83 -10.42
CA ASN A 105 -13.24 -9.24 -10.73
C ASN A 105 -14.37 -9.44 -11.74
N GLU A 106 -15.46 -8.68 -11.66
CA GLU A 106 -16.57 -8.76 -12.61
C GLU A 106 -16.23 -8.22 -14.01
N ASN A 107 -15.15 -7.46 -14.13
CA ASN A 107 -14.70 -6.86 -15.39
C ASN A 107 -13.32 -7.37 -15.85
N ASP A 108 -12.81 -8.47 -15.32
CA ASP A 108 -11.52 -9.09 -15.67
C ASP A 108 -10.33 -8.10 -15.66
N ILE A 109 -10.28 -7.26 -14.63
CA ILE A 109 -9.18 -6.31 -14.44
C ILE A 109 -8.50 -6.50 -13.08
N GLU A 110 -7.24 -6.12 -13.02
CA GLU A 110 -6.47 -6.16 -11.77
C GLU A 110 -7.00 -5.11 -10.78
N PRO A 111 -7.35 -5.45 -9.53
CA PRO A 111 -7.89 -4.51 -8.54
C PRO A 111 -7.04 -3.25 -8.32
N ARG A 112 -5.72 -3.36 -8.49
CA ARG A 112 -4.79 -2.22 -8.36
C ARG A 112 -4.86 -1.24 -9.55
N GLN A 113 -5.44 -1.63 -10.67
CA GLN A 113 -5.69 -0.75 -11.82
C GLN A 113 -6.93 0.13 -11.62
N VAL A 114 -7.80 -0.18 -10.67
CA VAL A 114 -8.98 0.64 -10.36
C VAL A 114 -8.58 1.89 -9.57
N SER A 115 -9.10 3.05 -9.97
CA SER A 115 -8.85 4.33 -9.30
C SER A 115 -9.62 4.42 -7.99
N PHE A 116 -8.92 4.54 -6.87
CA PHE A 116 -9.54 4.74 -5.55
C PHE A 116 -10.43 6.00 -5.50
N LYS A 117 -9.96 7.12 -6.09
CA LYS A 117 -10.74 8.35 -6.18
C LYS A 117 -11.99 8.17 -7.03
N GLY A 118 -11.86 7.50 -8.19
CA GLY A 118 -12.99 7.21 -9.07
C GLY A 118 -14.02 6.30 -8.40
N ALA A 119 -13.58 5.25 -7.72
CA ALA A 119 -14.46 4.35 -6.97
C ALA A 119 -15.23 5.09 -5.85
N LYS A 120 -14.55 5.95 -5.08
CA LYS A 120 -15.20 6.79 -4.06
C LYS A 120 -16.27 7.69 -4.67
N GLN A 121 -15.97 8.35 -5.80
CA GLN A 121 -16.92 9.23 -6.50
C GLN A 121 -18.12 8.46 -7.03
N ALA A 122 -17.91 7.31 -7.66
CA ALA A 122 -18.99 6.44 -8.13
C ALA A 122 -19.88 6.00 -6.97
N LEU A 123 -19.31 5.47 -5.88
CA LEU A 123 -20.06 5.08 -4.69
C LEU A 123 -20.90 6.24 -4.15
N THR A 124 -20.31 7.44 -4.00
CA THR A 124 -21.02 8.62 -3.52
C THR A 124 -22.18 9.03 -4.44
N ALA A 125 -22.03 8.86 -5.75
CA ALA A 125 -23.08 9.23 -6.72
C ALA A 125 -24.22 8.20 -6.79
N PHE A 126 -23.91 6.90 -6.59
CA PHE A 126 -24.89 5.82 -6.68
C PHE A 126 -25.60 5.50 -5.36
N ALA A 127 -24.94 5.69 -4.19
CA ALA A 127 -25.50 5.33 -2.89
C ALA A 127 -26.91 5.93 -2.65
N PRO A 128 -27.15 7.25 -2.85
CA PRO A 128 -28.49 7.81 -2.64
C PRO A 128 -29.54 7.24 -3.59
N LYS A 129 -29.14 6.89 -4.83
CA LYS A 129 -30.05 6.27 -5.82
C LYS A 129 -30.42 4.84 -5.41
N ILE A 130 -29.45 4.06 -4.93
CA ILE A 130 -29.67 2.70 -4.45
C ILE A 130 -30.55 2.69 -3.19
N GLU A 131 -30.32 3.64 -2.25
CA GLU A 131 -31.13 3.77 -1.05
C GLU A 131 -32.60 4.10 -1.37
N ALA A 132 -32.83 5.02 -2.30
CA ALA A 132 -34.18 5.45 -2.70
C ALA A 132 -34.89 4.44 -3.61
N ALA A 133 -34.16 3.48 -4.22
CA ALA A 133 -34.73 2.51 -5.14
C ALA A 133 -35.52 1.42 -4.40
N ARG A 134 -36.60 0.93 -5.06
CA ARG A 134 -37.32 -0.26 -4.60
C ARG A 134 -36.39 -1.49 -4.62
N PRO A 135 -36.61 -2.48 -3.76
CA PRO A 135 -35.72 -3.65 -3.65
C PRO A 135 -35.39 -4.34 -5.01
N GLN A 136 -36.40 -4.47 -5.89
CA GLN A 136 -36.24 -5.07 -7.21
C GLN A 136 -35.40 -4.23 -8.18
N ASP A 137 -35.28 -2.93 -7.95
CA ASP A 137 -34.60 -1.98 -8.83
C ASP A 137 -33.12 -1.74 -8.39
N ARG A 138 -32.71 -2.32 -7.24
CA ARG A 138 -31.38 -2.08 -6.68
C ARG A 138 -30.27 -2.82 -7.41
N ALA A 139 -30.51 -4.05 -7.81
CA ALA A 139 -29.48 -4.87 -8.47
C ALA A 139 -28.94 -4.19 -9.75
N PRO A 140 -29.76 -3.71 -10.70
CA PRO A 140 -29.27 -3.00 -11.88
C PRO A 140 -28.46 -1.73 -11.54
N LEU A 141 -28.80 -1.04 -10.46
CA LEU A 141 -28.05 0.15 -10.02
C LEU A 141 -26.69 -0.23 -9.42
N ILE A 142 -26.62 -1.34 -8.71
CA ILE A 142 -25.34 -1.87 -8.18
C ILE A 142 -24.44 -2.31 -9.34
N ASP A 143 -24.95 -3.04 -10.32
CA ASP A 143 -24.21 -3.46 -11.50
C ASP A 143 -23.67 -2.24 -12.29
N ALA A 144 -24.51 -1.22 -12.50
CA ALA A 144 -24.08 0.02 -13.14
C ALA A 144 -23.01 0.76 -12.32
N MET A 145 -23.09 0.74 -11.00
CA MET A 145 -22.06 1.30 -10.11
C MET A 145 -20.75 0.54 -10.25
N LEU A 146 -20.76 -0.79 -10.19
CA LEU A 146 -19.56 -1.64 -10.31
C LEU A 146 -18.88 -1.45 -11.67
N THR A 147 -19.66 -1.42 -12.75
CA THR A 147 -19.15 -1.12 -14.11
C THR A 147 -18.52 0.28 -14.16
N THR A 148 -19.16 1.30 -13.55
CA THR A 148 -18.61 2.65 -13.48
C THR A 148 -17.29 2.68 -12.71
N ILE A 149 -17.19 1.96 -11.61
CA ILE A 149 -15.96 1.83 -10.82
C ILE A 149 -14.84 1.19 -11.65
N ALA A 150 -15.13 0.10 -12.35
CA ALA A 150 -14.17 -0.60 -13.20
C ALA A 150 -13.67 0.26 -14.37
N TYR A 151 -14.52 1.14 -14.90
CA TYR A 151 -14.14 2.08 -15.96
C TYR A 151 -13.12 3.12 -15.51
N HIS A 152 -13.16 3.54 -14.24
CA HIS A 152 -12.21 4.49 -13.67
C HIS A 152 -10.87 3.81 -13.35
N ARG A 153 -9.96 3.74 -14.34
CA ARG A 153 -8.64 3.15 -14.18
C ARG A 153 -7.59 4.17 -13.81
N VAL A 154 -6.58 3.73 -13.04
CA VAL A 154 -5.33 4.47 -12.89
C VAL A 154 -4.51 4.28 -14.16
N GLY A 155 -3.89 5.35 -14.65
CA GLY A 155 -3.01 5.24 -15.82
C GLY A 155 -1.87 4.28 -15.52
N ASP A 156 -1.57 3.42 -16.49
CA ASP A 156 -0.39 2.56 -16.42
C ASP A 156 0.87 3.45 -16.39
N ARG A 157 1.69 3.25 -15.36
CA ARG A 157 2.95 3.99 -15.17
C ARG A 157 4.08 3.01 -14.91
N PRO A 158 4.45 2.19 -15.92
CA PRO A 158 5.53 1.23 -15.76
C PRO A 158 6.84 1.95 -15.41
N GLY A 159 7.62 1.37 -14.52
CA GLY A 159 8.95 1.87 -14.17
C GLY A 159 8.96 3.16 -13.32
N ARG A 160 7.88 3.50 -12.64
CA ARG A 160 7.91 4.59 -11.65
C ARG A 160 8.56 4.11 -10.36
N TRP A 161 9.87 4.23 -10.33
CA TRP A 161 10.65 4.04 -9.11
C TRP A 161 10.87 5.40 -8.43
N GLU A 162 10.48 5.53 -7.18
CA GLU A 162 10.82 6.67 -6.33
C GLU A 162 11.66 6.15 -5.16
N PRO A 163 12.92 6.63 -5.00
CA PRO A 163 13.72 6.28 -3.85
C PRO A 163 13.01 6.72 -2.56
N ALA A 164 13.16 5.94 -1.49
CA ALA A 164 12.72 6.40 -0.18
C ALA A 164 13.42 7.73 0.13
N ASP A 165 12.66 8.72 0.59
CA ASP A 165 13.23 9.98 1.04
C ASP A 165 14.11 9.72 2.27
N THR A 166 15.43 9.76 2.08
CA THR A 166 16.43 9.54 3.13
C THR A 166 16.76 10.83 3.89
N SER A 167 16.04 11.93 3.62
CA SER A 167 16.30 13.24 4.25
C SER A 167 16.04 13.26 5.77
N ASN A 168 15.23 12.33 6.28
CA ASN A 168 15.05 12.10 7.72
C ASN A 168 15.96 10.96 8.20
N GLY A 169 17.25 11.25 8.32
CA GLY A 169 18.28 10.31 8.73
C GLY A 169 18.03 9.67 10.08
N ILE A 170 17.37 8.52 10.09
CA ILE A 170 17.47 7.57 11.19
C ILE A 170 18.70 6.71 10.87
N LEU A 171 19.83 7.07 11.48
CA LEU A 171 21.04 6.26 11.47
C LEU A 171 20.78 5.00 12.29
N PHE A 172 20.37 3.91 11.64
CA PHE A 172 20.45 2.59 12.24
C PHE A 172 21.88 2.09 12.08
N SER A 173 22.59 1.91 13.18
CA SER A 173 23.82 1.11 13.23
C SER A 173 23.41 -0.36 13.11
N ALA A 174 23.21 -0.85 11.88
CA ALA A 174 22.96 -2.24 11.60
C ALA A 174 24.24 -2.90 11.07
N GLU A 175 24.56 -4.05 11.61
CA GLU A 175 25.64 -4.90 11.08
C GLU A 175 25.09 -5.57 9.81
N VAL A 176 25.60 -5.15 8.65
CA VAL A 176 25.18 -5.64 7.34
C VAL A 176 26.10 -6.77 6.94
N ILE A 177 25.57 -7.98 6.75
CA ILE A 177 26.34 -9.12 6.20
C ILE A 177 26.24 -9.03 4.67
N PRO A 178 27.38 -8.93 3.94
CA PRO A 178 27.39 -9.04 2.49
C PRO A 178 26.91 -10.42 2.06
N THR A 179 26.19 -10.50 0.94
CA THR A 179 25.59 -11.75 0.41
C THR A 179 26.62 -12.86 0.18
N GLU A 180 27.90 -12.54 -0.04
CA GLU A 180 28.98 -13.52 -0.25
C GLU A 180 29.41 -14.26 1.03
N ALA A 181 29.17 -13.68 2.22
CA ALA A 181 29.55 -14.31 3.49
C ALA A 181 28.52 -15.35 3.98
N ALA A 182 27.25 -15.24 3.57
CA ALA A 182 26.17 -16.14 4.00
C ALA A 182 26.27 -17.55 3.36
N ASN A 183 27.13 -17.74 2.37
CA ASN A 183 27.26 -19.02 1.64
C ASN A 183 28.45 -19.90 2.13
N ARG A 184 29.17 -19.50 3.19
CA ARG A 184 30.38 -20.23 3.67
C ARG A 184 30.16 -21.06 4.93
N ASP A 185 29.01 -20.91 5.61
CA ASP A 185 28.74 -21.58 6.89
C ASP A 185 27.48 -22.46 6.88
N LEU A 186 27.14 -23.08 5.73
CA LEU A 186 26.13 -24.14 5.62
C LEU A 186 26.74 -25.43 5.09
#